data_933dacd0876ca76d76ad962ecddf7dd6
#
_entry.id   933dacd0876ca76d76ad962ecddf7dd6
#
_cell.length_a   1.000
_cell.length_b   1.000
_cell.length_c   1.000
_cell.angle_alpha   90.00
_cell.angle_beta   90.00
_cell.angle_gamma   90.00
#
_symmetry.space_group_name_H-M   'P 1'
#
loop_
_entity.id
_entity.type
_entity.pdbx_description
1 polymer ?
#
loop_
_entity_poly.entity_id
_entity_poly.type
_entity_poly.pdbx_seq_one_letter_code
_entity_poly.pdbx_strand_id
1 'polypeptide(L)'
;YSAGQANTLLALDTRTGCVKWDRRFENPLRTTLTYGPLGDSGRLGLIFADSRGQLHAVDPKDGSTIWSMDPRHDKTVPITGAPILYKDRVIVPISASSVARATDPKYTCCTTSGAVSAVDAATGKLLWTARTMPPAKPIGRRTSVGVEMYGPSGAPIWATPSIDPKRNLVYAATGENTSPPATETSNAVMAIDLDTGAVRWVKQALANDIWNMACRGPNN
;
A
#
# COMPACT_ATOMS: atom_id res chain seq x y z
N TYR A 1 6.21 2.93 -21.01
CA TYR A 1 6.85 2.10 -19.99
C TYR A 1 5.96 0.92 -19.66
N SER A 2 6.53 -0.22 -19.38
CA SER A 2 5.82 -1.43 -18.98
C SER A 2 6.54 -2.08 -17.81
N ALA A 3 5.76 -2.48 -16.80
CA ALA A 3 6.22 -3.28 -15.68
C ALA A 3 5.27 -4.49 -15.59
N GLY A 4 5.81 -5.69 -15.70
CA GLY A 4 5.06 -6.93 -15.58
C GLY A 4 5.45 -7.70 -14.32
N GLN A 5 4.89 -8.90 -14.14
CA GLN A 5 5.34 -9.83 -13.08
C GLN A 5 6.81 -10.25 -13.24
N ALA A 6 7.42 -9.93 -14.38
CA ALA A 6 8.87 -9.98 -14.55
C ALA A 6 9.51 -8.80 -13.79
N ASN A 7 10.73 -8.98 -13.33
CA ASN A 7 11.50 -7.97 -12.62
C ASN A 7 12.17 -6.94 -13.55
N THR A 8 11.58 -6.69 -14.72
CA THR A 8 12.15 -5.82 -15.74
C THR A 8 11.20 -4.67 -16.05
N LEU A 9 11.74 -3.45 -16.03
CA LEU A 9 11.11 -2.23 -16.50
C LEU A 9 11.60 -1.96 -17.93
N LEU A 10 10.65 -1.71 -18.85
CA LEU A 10 10.94 -1.43 -20.25
C LEU A 10 10.49 -0.02 -20.63
N ALA A 11 11.33 0.70 -21.37
CA ALA A 11 10.94 1.91 -22.09
C ALA A 11 10.85 1.61 -23.58
N LEU A 12 9.67 1.85 -24.13
CA LEU A 12 9.38 1.59 -25.54
C LEU A 12 9.17 2.89 -26.30
N ASP A 13 9.60 2.92 -27.54
CA ASP A 13 9.20 3.98 -28.45
C ASP A 13 7.72 3.83 -28.79
N THR A 14 6.91 4.86 -28.59
CA THR A 14 5.45 4.80 -28.75
C THR A 14 5.00 4.64 -30.20
N ARG A 15 5.85 5.00 -31.16
CA ARG A 15 5.55 4.92 -32.60
C ARG A 15 5.96 3.58 -33.19
N THR A 16 7.08 3.02 -32.76
CA THR A 16 7.66 1.82 -33.38
C THR A 16 7.55 0.57 -32.52
N GLY A 17 7.31 0.73 -31.20
CA GLY A 17 7.34 -0.35 -30.23
C GLY A 17 8.76 -0.84 -29.90
N CYS A 18 9.80 -0.26 -30.47
CA CYS A 18 11.17 -0.66 -30.19
C CYS A 18 11.58 -0.33 -28.76
N VAL A 19 12.36 -1.23 -28.15
CA VAL A 19 12.93 -1.00 -26.80
C VAL A 19 13.98 0.10 -26.89
N LYS A 20 13.80 1.17 -26.12
CA LYS A 20 14.79 2.25 -25.96
C LYS A 20 15.80 1.92 -24.89
N TRP A 21 15.33 1.37 -23.78
CA TRP A 21 16.14 0.81 -22.72
C TRP A 21 15.33 -0.20 -21.90
N ASP A 22 16.01 -1.09 -21.21
CA ASP A 22 15.46 -1.99 -20.21
C ASP A 22 16.29 -1.94 -18.94
N ARG A 23 15.63 -2.22 -17.81
CA ARG A 23 16.29 -2.32 -16.51
C ARG A 23 15.71 -3.43 -15.69
N ARG A 24 16.57 -4.30 -15.18
CA ARG A 24 16.22 -5.37 -14.27
C ARG A 24 16.35 -4.95 -12.82
N PHE A 25 15.36 -5.33 -12.00
CA PHE A 25 15.32 -5.14 -10.56
C PHE A 25 15.52 -6.48 -9.85
N GLU A 26 15.85 -6.42 -8.56
CA GLU A 26 16.03 -7.63 -7.75
C GLU A 26 14.71 -8.40 -7.60
N ASN A 27 13.61 -7.68 -7.37
CA ASN A 27 12.30 -8.25 -7.16
C ASN A 27 11.35 -7.97 -8.32
N PRO A 28 10.31 -8.82 -8.55
CA PRO A 28 9.26 -8.54 -9.51
C PRO A 28 8.56 -7.21 -9.23
N LEU A 29 8.27 -6.45 -10.27
CA LEU A 29 7.54 -5.19 -10.17
C LEU A 29 6.05 -5.49 -9.91
N ARG A 30 5.43 -4.73 -9.00
CA ARG A 30 4.08 -5.06 -8.50
C ARG A 30 3.01 -4.06 -8.90
N THR A 31 3.31 -2.76 -8.82
CA THR A 31 2.31 -1.71 -9.05
C THR A 31 2.40 -1.13 -10.46
N THR A 32 1.34 -0.43 -10.86
CA THR A 32 1.39 0.45 -12.03
C THR A 32 2.41 1.57 -11.81
N LEU A 33 2.95 2.07 -12.91
CA LEU A 33 3.92 3.17 -12.92
C LEU A 33 3.21 4.52 -12.79
N THR A 34 3.77 5.41 -11.99
CA THR A 34 3.40 6.82 -11.93
C THR A 34 4.55 7.64 -12.49
N TYR A 35 4.24 8.61 -13.36
CA TYR A 35 5.22 9.47 -14.02
C TYR A 35 4.93 10.94 -13.73
N GLY A 36 5.96 11.72 -13.45
CA GLY A 36 5.85 13.16 -13.26
C GLY A 36 7.07 13.82 -12.65
N PRO A 37 7.00 15.13 -12.36
CA PRO A 37 8.07 15.86 -11.72
C PRO A 37 8.22 15.48 -10.24
N LEU A 38 9.45 15.25 -9.80
CA LEU A 38 9.79 14.95 -8.41
C LEU A 38 10.02 16.25 -7.63
N GLY A 39 8.94 16.85 -7.15
CA GLY A 39 8.97 18.14 -6.46
C GLY A 39 9.31 19.31 -7.39
N ASP A 40 9.81 20.39 -6.81
CA ASP A 40 10.06 21.68 -7.51
C ASP A 40 11.33 21.68 -8.37
N SER A 41 12.14 20.63 -8.30
CA SER A 41 13.39 20.55 -9.07
C SER A 41 13.19 20.41 -10.58
N GLY A 42 11.96 20.09 -11.01
CA GLY A 42 11.64 19.76 -12.41
C GLY A 42 12.22 18.44 -12.90
N ARG A 43 12.95 17.69 -12.05
CA ARG A 43 13.45 16.36 -12.37
C ARG A 43 12.28 15.41 -12.52
N LEU A 44 12.20 14.71 -13.63
CA LEU A 44 11.16 13.72 -13.89
C LEU A 44 11.53 12.37 -13.26
N GLY A 45 10.54 11.62 -12.82
CA GLY A 45 10.70 10.27 -12.29
C GLY A 45 9.58 9.33 -12.71
N LEU A 46 9.91 8.05 -12.73
CA LEU A 46 8.96 6.94 -12.75
C LEU A 46 8.93 6.31 -11.36
N ILE A 47 7.74 6.21 -10.77
CA ILE A 47 7.55 5.71 -9.40
C ILE A 47 6.70 4.45 -9.44
N PHE A 48 7.14 3.42 -8.72
CA PHE A 48 6.44 2.13 -8.60
C PHE A 48 6.93 1.38 -7.37
N ALA A 49 6.18 0.37 -6.94
CA ALA A 49 6.61 -0.55 -5.90
C ALA A 49 6.83 -1.96 -6.45
N ASP A 50 7.77 -2.69 -5.86
CA ASP A 50 8.03 -4.10 -6.14
C ASP A 50 7.22 -5.03 -5.25
N SER A 51 7.33 -6.34 -5.49
CA SER A 51 6.61 -7.39 -4.75
C SER A 51 7.05 -7.55 -3.29
N ARG A 52 8.21 -6.98 -2.93
CA ARG A 52 8.71 -6.91 -1.55
C ARG A 52 8.34 -5.62 -0.84
N GLY A 53 7.58 -4.73 -1.52
CA GLY A 53 7.11 -3.47 -0.98
C GLY A 53 8.16 -2.37 -0.94
N GLN A 54 9.25 -2.52 -1.68
CA GLN A 54 10.20 -1.45 -1.92
C GLN A 54 9.61 -0.47 -2.93
N LEU A 55 9.56 0.80 -2.57
CA LEU A 55 9.18 1.90 -3.46
C LEU A 55 10.43 2.41 -4.18
N HIS A 56 10.33 2.57 -5.49
CA HIS A 56 11.40 3.03 -6.36
C HIS A 56 11.02 4.31 -7.08
N ALA A 57 11.97 5.23 -7.22
CA ALA A 57 11.95 6.31 -8.19
C ALA A 57 13.16 6.15 -9.13
N VAL A 58 12.90 6.14 -10.44
CA VAL A 58 13.93 5.99 -11.45
C VAL A 58 13.86 7.08 -12.50
N ASP A 59 15.00 7.40 -13.10
CA ASP A 59 15.08 8.37 -14.20
C ASP A 59 14.41 7.79 -15.45
N PRO A 60 13.43 8.49 -16.08
CA PRO A 60 12.74 7.99 -17.27
C PRO A 60 13.64 7.93 -18.52
N LYS A 61 14.81 8.55 -18.51
CA LYS A 61 15.73 8.55 -19.65
C LYS A 61 16.46 7.24 -19.83
N ASP A 62 16.88 6.62 -18.72
CA ASP A 62 17.75 5.43 -18.74
C ASP A 62 17.41 4.39 -17.66
N GLY A 63 16.39 4.63 -16.84
CA GLY A 63 15.98 3.74 -15.75
C GLY A 63 16.92 3.77 -14.53
N SER A 64 17.90 4.67 -14.47
CA SER A 64 18.82 4.79 -13.31
C SER A 64 18.06 5.12 -12.03
N THR A 65 18.47 4.53 -10.90
CA THR A 65 17.79 4.78 -9.61
C THR A 65 18.05 6.21 -9.15
N ILE A 66 16.97 6.92 -8.84
CA ILE A 66 17.02 8.22 -8.16
C ILE A 66 17.06 7.97 -6.66
N TRP A 67 16.08 7.21 -6.15
CA TRP A 67 16.03 6.72 -4.78
C TRP A 67 15.20 5.44 -4.69
N SER A 68 15.37 4.72 -3.57
CA SER A 68 14.57 3.54 -3.23
C SER A 68 14.41 3.47 -1.71
N MET A 69 13.20 3.15 -1.23
CA MET A 69 12.89 3.09 0.20
C MET A 69 11.69 2.19 0.49
N ASP A 70 11.53 1.74 1.73
CA ASP A 70 10.37 0.98 2.20
C ASP A 70 9.43 1.88 2.98
N PRO A 71 8.23 2.25 2.44
CA PRO A 71 7.28 3.15 3.09
C PRO A 71 6.35 2.45 4.09
N ARG A 72 6.48 1.14 4.27
CA ARG A 72 5.54 0.33 5.04
C ARG A 72 5.81 0.43 6.54
N HIS A 73 4.73 0.46 7.31
CA HIS A 73 4.79 0.37 8.78
C HIS A 73 5.03 -1.06 9.30
N ASP A 74 4.84 -2.06 8.43
CA ASP A 74 5.07 -3.48 8.69
C ASP A 74 5.63 -4.12 7.41
N LYS A 75 6.78 -4.77 7.50
CA LYS A 75 7.47 -5.39 6.34
C LYS A 75 6.71 -6.58 5.74
N THR A 76 5.71 -7.10 6.42
CA THR A 76 4.91 -8.25 5.94
C THR A 76 3.70 -7.85 5.11
N VAL A 77 3.35 -6.54 5.07
CA VAL A 77 2.23 -6.05 4.26
C VAL A 77 2.69 -5.70 2.84
N PRO A 78 1.87 -5.97 1.80
CA PRO A 78 2.21 -5.61 0.43
C PRO A 78 1.79 -4.19 0.06
N ILE A 79 2.39 -3.65 -1.00
CA ILE A 79 1.90 -2.49 -1.74
C ILE A 79 1.28 -3.04 -3.04
N THR A 80 -0.02 -2.83 -3.24
CA THR A 80 -0.76 -3.40 -4.37
C THR A 80 -1.41 -2.35 -5.26
N GLY A 81 -1.81 -1.22 -4.70
CA GLY A 81 -2.30 -0.06 -5.44
C GLY A 81 -1.15 0.80 -5.99
N ALA A 82 -1.41 1.53 -7.07
CA ALA A 82 -0.42 2.45 -7.61
C ALA A 82 -0.19 3.64 -6.67
N PRO A 83 1.06 4.08 -6.47
CA PRO A 83 1.34 5.34 -5.79
C PRO A 83 0.83 6.52 -6.63
N ILE A 84 0.53 7.66 -6.00
CA ILE A 84 0.21 8.92 -6.68
C ILE A 84 1.31 9.92 -6.40
N LEU A 85 1.72 10.61 -7.46
CA LEU A 85 2.61 11.77 -7.37
C LEU A 85 1.77 13.06 -7.39
N TYR A 86 1.95 13.90 -6.40
CA TYR A 86 1.35 15.22 -6.33
C TYR A 86 2.31 16.23 -5.71
N LYS A 87 2.74 17.21 -6.51
CA LYS A 87 3.75 18.20 -6.11
C LYS A 87 5.02 17.52 -5.57
N ASP A 88 5.35 17.80 -4.33
CA ASP A 88 6.52 17.29 -3.60
C ASP A 88 6.29 15.93 -2.90
N ARG A 89 5.12 15.28 -3.11
CA ARG A 89 4.74 14.06 -2.38
C ARG A 89 4.37 12.90 -3.27
N VAL A 90 4.77 11.72 -2.82
CA VAL A 90 4.29 10.42 -3.31
C VAL A 90 3.39 9.83 -2.24
N ILE A 91 2.11 9.62 -2.57
CA ILE A 91 1.12 8.98 -1.69
C ILE A 91 1.04 7.51 -2.04
N VAL A 92 1.33 6.65 -1.07
CA VAL A 92 1.49 5.21 -1.24
C VAL A 92 0.41 4.46 -0.49
N PRO A 93 -0.49 3.72 -1.19
CA PRO A 93 -1.47 2.86 -0.54
C PRO A 93 -0.79 1.57 -0.06
N ILE A 94 -1.04 1.19 1.18
CA ILE A 94 -0.49 -0.01 1.79
C ILE A 94 -1.63 -0.97 2.12
N SER A 95 -1.52 -2.20 1.67
CA SER A 95 -2.51 -3.24 1.87
C SER A 95 -2.30 -3.97 3.20
N ALA A 96 -2.97 -5.10 3.39
CA ALA A 96 -2.79 -6.02 4.50
C ALA A 96 -2.54 -7.43 3.96
N SER A 97 -1.87 -8.29 4.72
CA SER A 97 -1.53 -9.65 4.29
C SER A 97 -2.30 -10.73 5.07
N SER A 98 -2.97 -10.36 6.15
CA SER A 98 -3.60 -11.32 7.06
C SER A 98 -4.73 -12.12 6.41
N VAL A 99 -5.45 -11.55 5.44
CA VAL A 99 -6.59 -12.21 4.78
C VAL A 99 -6.26 -13.58 4.20
N ALA A 100 -5.16 -13.71 3.47
CA ALA A 100 -4.71 -14.97 2.89
C ALA A 100 -3.93 -15.84 3.89
N ARG A 101 -3.11 -15.22 4.76
CA ARG A 101 -2.30 -15.93 5.76
C ARG A 101 -3.15 -16.61 6.83
N ALA A 102 -4.38 -16.16 7.04
CA ALA A 102 -5.34 -16.78 7.96
C ALA A 102 -5.67 -18.25 7.61
N THR A 103 -5.42 -18.70 6.39
CA THR A 103 -5.57 -20.11 5.99
C THR A 103 -4.60 -21.07 6.70
N ASP A 104 -3.46 -20.55 7.18
CA ASP A 104 -2.51 -21.32 7.97
C ASP A 104 -2.88 -21.25 9.46
N PRO A 105 -3.32 -22.35 10.10
CA PRO A 105 -3.71 -22.37 11.50
C PRO A 105 -2.53 -22.11 12.47
N LYS A 106 -1.29 -22.17 12.00
CA LYS A 106 -0.09 -21.81 12.75
C LYS A 106 0.26 -20.33 12.68
N TYR A 107 -0.39 -19.57 11.78
CA TYR A 107 -0.20 -18.14 11.68
C TYR A 107 -0.81 -17.44 12.90
N THR A 108 -0.06 -16.53 13.52
CA THR A 108 -0.58 -15.64 14.56
C THR A 108 -1.54 -14.63 13.93
N CYS A 109 -2.77 -15.09 13.71
CA CYS A 109 -3.80 -14.31 13.00
C CYS A 109 -4.55 -13.41 14.00
N CYS A 110 -4.77 -12.15 13.69
CA CYS A 110 -4.30 -11.46 12.52
C CYS A 110 -3.68 -10.14 12.96
N THR A 111 -2.55 -9.76 12.44
CA THR A 111 -1.75 -8.65 13.01
C THR A 111 -1.55 -7.49 12.04
N THR A 112 -1.90 -7.64 10.74
CA THR A 112 -1.61 -6.63 9.72
C THR A 112 -2.81 -5.74 9.41
N SER A 113 -2.55 -4.47 9.12
CA SER A 113 -3.56 -3.50 8.71
C SER A 113 -3.09 -2.66 7.53
N GLY A 114 -4.05 -2.07 6.82
CA GLY A 114 -3.79 -1.09 5.78
C GLY A 114 -3.21 0.22 6.33
N ALA A 115 -2.66 1.02 5.43
CA ALA A 115 -2.20 2.38 5.71
C ALA A 115 -2.11 3.22 4.42
N VAL A 116 -1.96 4.53 4.57
CA VAL A 116 -1.44 5.43 3.56
C VAL A 116 -0.15 6.02 4.10
N SER A 117 0.92 5.99 3.31
CA SER A 117 2.17 6.70 3.61
C SER A 117 2.40 7.82 2.61
N ALA A 118 2.95 8.95 3.07
CA ALA A 118 3.49 9.99 2.21
C ALA A 118 5.01 9.99 2.27
N VAL A 119 5.61 10.13 1.10
CA VAL A 119 7.05 10.14 0.89
C VAL A 119 7.41 11.40 0.13
N ASP A 120 8.48 12.07 0.51
CA ASP A 120 9.03 13.20 -0.24
C ASP A 120 9.47 12.73 -1.63
N ALA A 121 8.95 13.36 -2.66
CA ALA A 121 9.14 12.91 -4.04
C ALA A 121 10.58 13.06 -4.54
N ALA A 122 11.30 14.07 -4.05
CA ALA A 122 12.67 14.34 -4.49
C ALA A 122 13.69 13.43 -3.83
N THR A 123 13.48 13.10 -2.54
CA THR A 123 14.48 12.43 -1.70
C THR A 123 14.13 11.00 -1.31
N GLY A 124 12.85 10.60 -1.41
CA GLY A 124 12.39 9.32 -0.89
C GLY A 124 12.24 9.28 0.63
N LYS A 125 12.32 10.41 1.33
CA LYS A 125 12.15 10.46 2.79
C LYS A 125 10.69 10.22 3.18
N LEU A 126 10.43 9.33 4.15
CA LEU A 126 9.10 9.15 4.72
C LEU A 126 8.68 10.43 5.47
N LEU A 127 7.50 10.97 5.14
CA LEU A 127 6.93 12.17 5.76
C LEU A 127 5.97 11.79 6.87
N TRP A 128 4.99 10.93 6.57
CA TRP A 128 4.01 10.42 7.53
C TRP A 128 3.42 9.08 7.09
N THR A 129 2.78 8.39 8.04
CA THR A 129 1.98 7.18 7.81
C THR A 129 0.67 7.25 8.58
N ALA A 130 -0.46 7.19 7.88
CA ALA A 130 -1.80 7.08 8.43
C ALA A 130 -2.26 5.62 8.37
N ARG A 131 -2.30 4.94 9.52
CA ARG A 131 -2.77 3.55 9.62
C ARG A 131 -4.30 3.52 9.63
N THR A 132 -4.88 2.48 9.04
CA THR A 132 -6.34 2.29 9.04
C THR A 132 -6.87 1.83 10.40
N MET A 133 -6.03 1.27 11.25
CA MET A 133 -6.41 0.83 12.59
C MET A 133 -5.20 0.76 13.53
N PRO A 134 -5.43 0.70 14.86
CA PRO A 134 -4.35 0.57 15.84
C PRO A 134 -3.62 -0.79 15.69
N PRO A 135 -2.43 -0.96 16.30
CA PRO A 135 -1.76 -2.23 16.37
C PRO A 135 -2.65 -3.31 17.01
N ALA A 136 -2.69 -4.48 16.38
CA ALA A 136 -3.45 -5.61 16.88
C ALA A 136 -2.96 -6.06 18.27
N LYS A 137 -3.91 -6.51 19.10
CA LYS A 137 -3.66 -7.05 20.45
C LYS A 137 -4.27 -8.46 20.57
N PRO A 138 -3.85 -9.28 21.54
CA PRO A 138 -4.53 -10.54 21.84
C PRO A 138 -6.03 -10.33 22.06
N ILE A 139 -6.85 -11.19 21.46
CA ILE A 139 -8.32 -11.12 21.57
C ILE A 139 -8.91 -12.21 22.46
N GLY A 140 -8.07 -12.95 23.21
CA GLY A 140 -8.50 -14.02 24.12
C GLY A 140 -9.02 -15.28 23.41
N ARG A 141 -8.77 -15.44 22.10
CA ARG A 141 -9.13 -16.61 21.31
C ARG A 141 -7.88 -17.31 20.81
N ARG A 142 -8.01 -18.62 20.52
CA ARG A 142 -6.94 -19.43 19.95
C ARG A 142 -7.41 -20.16 18.71
N THR A 143 -6.49 -20.42 17.79
CA THR A 143 -6.73 -21.30 16.63
C THR A 143 -6.94 -22.76 17.09
N SER A 144 -7.38 -23.63 16.19
CA SER A 144 -7.56 -25.07 16.44
C SER A 144 -6.26 -25.78 16.88
N VAL A 145 -5.10 -25.21 16.57
CA VAL A 145 -3.79 -25.74 17.00
C VAL A 145 -3.16 -24.95 18.17
N GLY A 146 -3.98 -24.13 18.86
CA GLY A 146 -3.60 -23.46 20.11
C GLY A 146 -2.84 -22.14 19.96
N VAL A 147 -2.67 -21.61 18.74
CA VAL A 147 -2.01 -20.32 18.50
C VAL A 147 -2.93 -19.17 18.94
N GLU A 148 -2.40 -18.19 19.67
CA GLU A 148 -3.15 -17.03 20.12
C GLU A 148 -3.55 -16.13 18.94
N MET A 149 -4.80 -15.66 18.95
CA MET A 149 -5.35 -14.78 17.91
C MET A 149 -5.29 -13.32 18.35
N TYR A 150 -5.09 -12.44 17.34
CA TYR A 150 -4.91 -11.00 17.50
C TYR A 150 -5.92 -10.22 16.67
N GLY A 151 -6.19 -8.98 17.09
CA GLY A 151 -7.05 -8.01 16.37
C GLY A 151 -7.08 -6.65 17.07
N PRO A 152 -7.74 -5.65 16.46
CA PRO A 152 -8.30 -5.70 15.10
C PRO A 152 -7.22 -5.79 14.03
N SER A 153 -7.56 -6.34 12.87
CA SER A 153 -6.69 -6.34 11.68
C SER A 153 -7.51 -6.22 10.39
N GLY A 154 -6.88 -5.90 9.27
CA GLY A 154 -7.54 -5.72 7.98
C GLY A 154 -7.57 -4.27 7.52
N ALA A 155 -8.72 -3.82 7.03
CA ALA A 155 -8.92 -2.53 6.37
C ALA A 155 -7.79 -2.21 5.38
N PRO A 156 -7.46 -3.12 4.45
CA PRO A 156 -6.42 -2.92 3.45
C PRO A 156 -6.77 -1.78 2.49
N ILE A 157 -5.76 -1.11 1.94
CA ILE A 157 -5.95 -0.15 0.86
C ILE A 157 -5.33 -0.73 -0.41
N TRP A 158 -6.19 -1.26 -1.31
CA TRP A 158 -5.77 -1.89 -2.56
C TRP A 158 -5.78 -0.93 -3.74
N ALA A 159 -6.72 0.01 -3.69
CA ALA A 159 -6.92 0.98 -4.75
C ALA A 159 -5.95 2.15 -4.61
N THR A 160 -5.68 2.79 -5.72
CA THR A 160 -4.96 4.06 -5.76
C THR A 160 -5.81 5.14 -5.06
N PRO A 161 -5.30 5.87 -4.06
CA PRO A 161 -5.99 6.98 -3.43
C PRO A 161 -6.28 8.11 -4.40
N SER A 162 -7.15 9.03 -4.02
CA SER A 162 -7.41 10.28 -4.77
C SER A 162 -7.00 11.48 -3.95
N ILE A 163 -6.55 12.55 -4.62
CA ILE A 163 -6.15 13.81 -3.96
C ILE A 163 -7.14 14.92 -4.30
N ASP A 164 -7.61 15.63 -3.29
CA ASP A 164 -8.37 16.87 -3.40
C ASP A 164 -7.48 18.07 -3.04
N PRO A 165 -6.92 18.76 -4.04
CA PRO A 165 -6.04 19.90 -3.79
C PRO A 165 -6.73 21.08 -3.12
N LYS A 166 -8.03 21.24 -3.33
CA LYS A 166 -8.80 22.38 -2.79
C LYS A 166 -9.02 22.23 -1.28
N ARG A 167 -9.18 20.98 -0.81
CA ARG A 167 -9.40 20.69 0.61
C ARG A 167 -8.15 20.20 1.32
N ASN A 168 -7.05 20.04 0.60
CA ASN A 168 -5.79 19.49 1.10
C ASN A 168 -5.98 18.07 1.70
N LEU A 169 -6.73 17.21 0.99
CA LEU A 169 -7.10 15.88 1.45
C LEU A 169 -6.66 14.78 0.49
N VAL A 170 -6.33 13.63 1.08
CA VAL A 170 -6.21 12.35 0.41
C VAL A 170 -7.43 11.50 0.77
N TYR A 171 -8.11 10.94 -0.22
CA TYR A 171 -9.19 9.97 -0.01
C TYR A 171 -8.70 8.58 -0.32
N ALA A 172 -8.88 7.66 0.63
CA ALA A 172 -8.54 6.26 0.49
C ALA A 172 -9.75 5.38 0.84
N ALA A 173 -10.03 4.39 -0.02
CA ALA A 173 -11.04 3.37 0.26
C ALA A 173 -10.38 2.15 0.91
N THR A 174 -11.00 1.63 1.95
CA THR A 174 -10.53 0.48 2.72
C THR A 174 -11.39 -0.75 2.49
N GLY A 175 -10.79 -1.93 2.60
CA GLY A 175 -11.51 -3.20 2.62
C GLY A 175 -11.99 -3.59 4.02
N GLU A 176 -12.37 -4.86 4.15
CA GLU A 176 -12.95 -5.49 5.34
C GLU A 176 -11.97 -5.60 6.52
N ASN A 177 -12.48 -5.85 7.73
CA ASN A 177 -11.68 -6.41 8.81
C ASN A 177 -11.33 -7.88 8.50
N THR A 178 -10.14 -8.33 8.94
CA THR A 178 -9.73 -9.74 8.84
C THR A 178 -9.81 -10.48 10.16
N SER A 179 -9.84 -9.75 11.28
CA SER A 179 -10.10 -10.29 12.63
C SER A 179 -10.83 -9.27 13.51
N PRO A 180 -11.58 -9.74 14.54
CA PRO A 180 -12.30 -8.86 15.45
C PRO A 180 -11.34 -8.07 16.40
N PRO A 181 -11.84 -6.99 17.03
CA PRO A 181 -13.17 -6.41 16.84
C PRO A 181 -13.31 -5.69 15.48
N ALA A 182 -14.56 -5.57 15.00
CA ALA A 182 -14.86 -4.73 13.83
C ALA A 182 -14.53 -3.26 14.13
N THR A 183 -14.01 -2.55 13.12
CA THR A 183 -13.63 -1.15 13.23
C THR A 183 -14.42 -0.28 12.26
N GLU A 184 -14.64 0.99 12.60
CA GLU A 184 -15.31 1.96 11.72
C GLU A 184 -14.48 2.30 10.46
N THR A 185 -13.20 1.95 10.46
CA THR A 185 -12.28 2.19 9.35
C THR A 185 -12.27 1.07 8.30
N SER A 186 -12.99 -0.03 8.53
CA SER A 186 -13.18 -1.09 7.52
C SER A 186 -14.35 -0.77 6.59
N ASN A 187 -14.26 -1.19 5.32
CA ASN A 187 -15.27 -0.91 4.29
C ASN A 187 -15.68 0.56 4.28
N ALA A 188 -14.73 1.45 4.28
CA ALA A 188 -14.91 2.87 4.50
C ALA A 188 -14.16 3.73 3.48
N VAL A 189 -14.56 4.98 3.38
CA VAL A 189 -13.75 6.05 2.80
C VAL A 189 -13.13 6.83 3.94
N MET A 190 -11.83 6.97 3.90
CA MET A 190 -11.05 7.79 4.84
C MET A 190 -10.58 9.08 4.14
N ALA A 191 -10.79 10.22 4.79
CA ALA A 191 -10.17 11.49 4.39
C ALA A 191 -8.99 11.80 5.31
N ILE A 192 -7.83 11.94 4.72
CA ILE A 192 -6.55 12.10 5.40
C ILE A 192 -5.97 13.45 4.98
N ASP A 193 -5.50 14.23 5.94
CA ASP A 193 -4.81 15.48 5.65
C ASP A 193 -3.53 15.23 4.86
N LEU A 194 -3.39 15.90 3.73
CA LEU A 194 -2.28 15.68 2.79
C LEU A 194 -0.92 16.05 3.38
N ASP A 195 -0.86 17.04 4.27
CA ASP A 195 0.39 17.52 4.85
C ASP A 195 0.85 16.70 6.05
N THR A 196 -0.09 16.30 6.90
CA THR A 196 0.21 15.74 8.22
C THR A 196 -0.10 14.26 8.37
N GLY A 197 -0.90 13.65 7.46
CA GLY A 197 -1.40 12.30 7.61
C GLY A 197 -2.50 12.14 8.66
N ALA A 198 -3.00 13.22 9.26
CA ALA A 198 -4.09 13.17 10.24
C ALA A 198 -5.41 12.75 9.56
N VAL A 199 -6.06 11.74 10.11
CA VAL A 199 -7.40 11.33 9.65
C VAL A 199 -8.40 12.41 10.04
N ARG A 200 -9.05 13.03 9.06
CA ARG A 200 -10.02 14.11 9.24
C ARG A 200 -11.43 13.59 9.47
N TRP A 201 -11.80 12.57 8.74
CA TRP A 201 -13.07 11.85 8.91
C TRP A 201 -13.00 10.46 8.27
N VAL A 202 -13.91 9.61 8.71
CA VAL A 202 -14.16 8.28 8.15
C VAL A 202 -15.66 8.17 7.86
N LYS A 203 -16.01 7.59 6.71
CA LYS A 203 -17.39 7.25 6.36
C LYS A 203 -17.45 5.77 6.00
N GLN A 204 -17.95 4.98 6.94
CA GLN A 204 -18.13 3.54 6.75
C GLN A 204 -19.34 3.26 5.86
N ALA A 205 -19.18 2.35 4.89
CA ALA A 205 -20.24 1.91 3.99
C ALA A 205 -20.91 0.61 4.50
N LEU A 206 -20.14 -0.30 5.08
CA LEU A 206 -20.62 -1.58 5.62
C LEU A 206 -19.99 -1.82 6.99
N ALA A 207 -20.83 -1.84 8.05
CA ALA A 207 -20.39 -2.10 9.41
C ALA A 207 -20.36 -3.60 9.73
N ASN A 208 -19.53 -3.97 10.71
CA ASN A 208 -19.42 -5.32 11.27
C ASN A 208 -19.01 -6.41 10.25
N ASP A 209 -18.40 -6.04 9.15
CA ASP A 209 -17.88 -6.97 8.16
C ASP A 209 -16.49 -7.46 8.57
N ILE A 210 -16.40 -8.74 8.95
CA ILE A 210 -15.15 -9.42 9.31
C ILE A 210 -15.04 -10.66 8.45
N TRP A 211 -14.03 -10.67 7.58
CA TRP A 211 -13.82 -11.79 6.67
C TRP A 211 -12.33 -12.08 6.44
N ASN A 212 -12.00 -13.36 6.32
CA ASN A 212 -10.70 -13.81 5.83
C ASN A 212 -10.84 -15.15 5.08
N MET A 213 -9.78 -15.61 4.43
CA MET A 213 -9.82 -16.81 3.58
C MET A 213 -9.91 -18.12 4.37
N ALA A 214 -9.82 -18.11 5.69
CA ALA A 214 -10.04 -19.28 6.56
C ALA A 214 -11.53 -19.54 6.87
N CYS A 215 -12.45 -18.86 6.21
CA CYS A 215 -13.89 -18.81 6.55
C CYS A 215 -14.64 -20.18 6.64
N ARG A 216 -14.05 -21.27 6.29
CA ARG A 216 -14.56 -22.64 6.54
C ARG A 216 -13.55 -23.50 7.30
N GLY A 217 -12.52 -22.90 7.81
CA GLY A 217 -11.50 -23.56 8.58
C GLY A 217 -11.71 -23.41 10.08
N PRO A 218 -10.91 -24.11 10.87
CA PRO A 218 -11.00 -24.10 12.33
C PRO A 218 -10.67 -22.75 12.98
N ASN A 219 -10.35 -21.73 12.19
CA ASN A 219 -9.96 -20.39 12.66
C ASN A 219 -11.08 -19.35 12.54
N ASN A 220 -12.27 -19.73 12.08
CA ASN A 220 -13.47 -18.88 12.03
C ASN A 220 -14.49 -19.31 13.07
#